data_d75f18283b7c89eb4577fcef2a645bfb
#
_entry.id   d75f18283b7c89eb4577fcef2a645bfb
#
_cell.length_a   1.000
_cell.length_b   1.000
_cell.length_c   1.000
_cell.angle_alpha   90.00
_cell.angle_beta   90.00
_cell.angle_gamma   90.00
#
_symmetry.space_group_name_H-M   'P 1'
#
loop_
_entity.id
_entity.type
_entity.pdbx_description
1 polymer ?
#
loop_
_entity_poly.entity_id
_entity_poly.type
_entity_poly.pdbx_seq_one_letter_code
_entity_poly.pdbx_strand_id
1 'polypeptide(L)'
;MKAEYKNPTIYLISGKARHGKDTFSGFLKEIYEKYDKKVIVTQLSKYIKYYAREMIGWDFNEETKPREFLQLLGTNVIREQLQKDDLFINRMKDDIEIFSYFYDAIIISDVRFKKEIDDLRKYFPNLIAVNINRPNFDNGLTPEQKMHKTEIDLDDYDKFDVKIENTTLEKLKEDAEILYMNKEG
;
A
#
# COMPACT_ATOMS: atom_id res chain seq x y z
N MET A 1 -23.18 16.51 -14.46
CA MET A 1 -21.82 16.61 -13.93
C MET A 1 -20.92 15.88 -14.91
N LYS A 2 -19.88 16.51 -15.49
CA LYS A 2 -18.89 15.79 -16.32
C LYS A 2 -17.77 15.35 -15.38
N ALA A 3 -17.43 14.07 -15.42
CA ALA A 3 -16.24 13.56 -14.74
C ALA A 3 -15.03 13.87 -15.63
N GLU A 4 -14.01 14.54 -15.07
CA GLU A 4 -12.78 14.87 -15.77
C GLU A 4 -11.61 14.11 -15.15
N TYR A 5 -10.70 13.63 -15.97
CA TYR A 5 -9.50 12.95 -15.52
C TYR A 5 -8.58 13.93 -14.80
N LYS A 6 -8.22 13.62 -13.53
CA LYS A 6 -7.49 14.53 -12.65
C LYS A 6 -5.96 14.33 -12.68
N ASN A 7 -5.48 13.29 -13.34
CA ASN A 7 -4.06 12.93 -13.33
C ASN A 7 -3.44 12.90 -11.91
N PRO A 8 -3.98 12.09 -11.00
CA PRO A 8 -3.62 12.12 -9.58
C PRO A 8 -2.17 11.71 -9.34
N THR A 9 -1.60 12.19 -8.22
CA THR A 9 -0.38 11.61 -7.67
C THR A 9 -0.71 10.27 -7.02
N ILE A 10 0.05 9.21 -7.36
CA ILE A 10 -0.18 7.85 -6.86
C ILE A 10 0.97 7.47 -5.95
N TYR A 11 0.67 7.16 -4.69
CA TYR A 11 1.65 6.72 -3.70
C TYR A 11 1.52 5.22 -3.46
N LEU A 12 2.61 4.49 -3.64
CA LEU A 12 2.77 3.10 -3.24
C LEU A 12 3.57 3.04 -1.95
N ILE A 13 2.88 2.81 -0.83
CA ILE A 13 3.52 2.78 0.49
C ILE A 13 3.85 1.34 0.86
N SER A 14 5.11 1.07 1.05
CA SER A 14 5.67 -0.22 1.45
C SER A 14 6.40 -0.15 2.79
N GLY A 15 6.76 -1.31 3.31
CA GLY A 15 7.49 -1.49 4.58
C GLY A 15 7.00 -2.72 5.32
N LYS A 16 7.78 -3.22 6.27
CA LYS A 16 7.44 -4.42 7.05
C LYS A 16 6.20 -4.23 7.94
N ALA A 17 5.68 -5.30 8.48
CA ALA A 17 4.55 -5.24 9.40
C ALA A 17 4.85 -4.29 10.58
N ARG A 18 3.87 -3.44 10.94
CA ARG A 18 3.97 -2.46 12.06
C ARG A 18 5.05 -1.39 11.93
N HIS A 19 5.65 -1.20 10.74
CA HIS A 19 6.63 -0.13 10.51
C HIS A 19 6.02 1.26 10.31
N GLY A 20 4.68 1.43 10.38
CA GLY A 20 4.03 2.73 10.36
C GLY A 20 3.43 3.15 9.01
N LYS A 21 3.26 2.22 8.06
CA LYS A 21 2.66 2.49 6.74
C LYS A 21 1.29 3.15 6.81
N ASP A 22 0.40 2.59 7.63
CA ASP A 22 -0.97 3.11 7.74
C ASP A 22 -0.99 4.48 8.44
N THR A 23 -0.12 4.69 9.44
CA THR A 23 0.05 5.97 10.12
C THR A 23 0.55 7.04 9.14
N PHE A 24 1.58 6.72 8.35
CA PHE A 24 2.11 7.62 7.32
C PHE A 24 1.06 7.95 6.26
N SER A 25 0.32 6.93 5.79
CA SER A 25 -0.77 7.11 4.83
C SER A 25 -1.88 8.01 5.40
N GLY A 26 -2.17 7.89 6.71
CA GLY A 26 -3.08 8.77 7.41
C GLY A 26 -2.60 10.23 7.45
N PHE A 27 -1.33 10.47 7.81
CA PHE A 27 -0.75 11.81 7.79
C PHE A 27 -0.77 12.42 6.39
N LEU A 28 -0.36 11.66 5.38
CA LEU A 28 -0.37 12.15 4.01
C LEU A 28 -1.80 12.50 3.55
N LYS A 29 -2.79 11.68 3.93
CA LYS A 29 -4.21 11.98 3.68
C LYS A 29 -4.64 13.28 4.35
N GLU A 30 -4.36 13.48 5.65
CA GLU A 30 -4.70 14.69 6.40
C GLU A 30 -4.10 15.94 5.77
N ILE A 31 -2.85 15.84 5.26
CA ILE A 31 -2.17 16.94 4.59
C ILE A 31 -2.90 17.32 3.29
N TYR A 32 -3.22 16.36 2.43
CA TYR A 32 -3.99 16.61 1.21
C TYR A 32 -5.33 17.28 1.51
N GLU A 33 -6.07 16.77 2.51
CA GLU A 33 -7.38 17.31 2.92
C GLU A 33 -7.25 18.75 3.48
N LYS A 34 -6.15 19.07 4.19
CA LYS A 34 -5.86 20.44 4.65
C LYS A 34 -5.72 21.45 3.51
N TYR A 35 -5.30 20.99 2.33
CA TYR A 35 -5.17 21.80 1.12
C TYR A 35 -6.37 21.65 0.16
N ASP A 36 -7.53 21.23 0.67
CA ASP A 36 -8.78 21.07 -0.10
C ASP A 36 -8.66 20.07 -1.26
N LYS A 37 -7.70 19.15 -1.19
CA LYS A 37 -7.49 18.09 -2.18
C LYS A 37 -8.24 16.82 -1.79
N LYS A 38 -8.85 16.17 -2.77
CA LYS A 38 -9.52 14.89 -2.57
C LYS A 38 -8.52 13.75 -2.64
N VAL A 39 -8.46 12.94 -1.61
CA VAL A 39 -7.52 11.81 -1.52
C VAL A 39 -8.25 10.53 -1.11
N ILE A 40 -7.82 9.40 -1.67
CA ILE A 40 -8.29 8.08 -1.26
C ILE A 40 -7.11 7.25 -0.77
N VAL A 41 -7.30 6.58 0.38
CA VAL A 41 -6.40 5.52 0.85
C VAL A 41 -7.04 4.18 0.54
N THR A 42 -6.31 3.32 -0.17
CA THR A 42 -6.76 1.99 -0.59
C THR A 42 -5.67 0.95 -0.38
N GLN A 43 -5.95 -0.31 -0.64
CA GLN A 43 -5.06 -1.45 -0.41
C GLN A 43 -5.17 -2.47 -1.54
N LEU A 44 -4.02 -3.04 -1.96
CA LEU A 44 -3.98 -4.19 -2.87
C LEU A 44 -4.69 -5.40 -2.24
N SER A 45 -4.53 -5.57 -0.92
CA SER A 45 -5.15 -6.66 -0.17
C SER A 45 -6.66 -6.53 0.05
N LYS A 46 -7.31 -5.44 -0.38
CA LYS A 46 -8.76 -5.29 -0.18
C LYS A 46 -9.57 -6.41 -0.82
N TYR A 47 -9.15 -6.88 -1.97
CA TYR A 47 -9.85 -7.96 -2.70
C TYR A 47 -9.76 -9.29 -1.97
N ILE A 48 -8.59 -9.66 -1.45
CA ILE A 48 -8.45 -10.89 -0.68
C ILE A 48 -9.20 -10.83 0.65
N LYS A 49 -9.29 -9.63 1.25
CA LYS A 49 -10.10 -9.39 2.45
C LYS A 49 -11.60 -9.60 2.16
N TYR A 50 -12.09 -9.15 1.01
CA TYR A 50 -13.47 -9.43 0.59
C TYR A 50 -13.71 -10.92 0.36
N TYR A 51 -12.78 -11.66 -0.24
CA TYR A 51 -12.89 -13.11 -0.33
C TYR A 51 -12.95 -13.79 1.05
N ALA A 52 -12.12 -13.35 1.99
CA ALA A 52 -12.19 -13.87 3.36
C ALA A 52 -13.55 -13.60 4.01
N ARG A 53 -14.12 -12.41 3.82
CA ARG A 53 -15.48 -12.12 4.27
C ARG A 53 -16.51 -13.05 3.67
N GLU A 54 -16.49 -13.27 2.36
CA GLU A 54 -17.45 -14.13 1.67
C GLU A 54 -17.29 -15.62 2.00
N MET A 55 -16.04 -16.09 2.14
CA MET A 55 -15.74 -17.52 2.29
C MET A 55 -15.82 -18.01 3.73
N ILE A 56 -15.41 -17.17 4.70
CA ILE A 56 -15.32 -17.54 6.13
C ILE A 56 -16.04 -16.57 7.07
N GLY A 57 -16.76 -15.57 6.54
CA GLY A 57 -17.55 -14.63 7.34
C GLY A 57 -16.74 -13.62 8.14
N TRP A 58 -15.48 -13.35 7.78
CA TRP A 58 -14.67 -12.37 8.51
C TRP A 58 -15.26 -10.95 8.40
N ASP A 59 -15.38 -10.27 9.54
CA ASP A 59 -16.02 -8.96 9.69
C ASP A 59 -15.07 -7.76 9.50
N PHE A 60 -13.84 -7.99 9.02
CA PHE A 60 -12.74 -7.01 8.92
C PHE A 60 -12.16 -6.52 10.25
N ASN A 61 -12.52 -7.12 11.39
CA ASN A 61 -11.92 -6.79 12.67
C ASN A 61 -10.43 -7.25 12.68
N GLU A 62 -9.51 -6.31 12.94
CA GLU A 62 -8.07 -6.61 12.99
C GLU A 62 -7.68 -7.56 14.12
N GLU A 63 -8.44 -7.63 15.23
CA GLU A 63 -8.20 -8.55 16.33
C GLU A 63 -8.46 -10.02 15.94
N THR A 64 -9.46 -10.24 15.07
CA THR A 64 -9.84 -11.57 14.56
C THR A 64 -9.31 -11.85 13.16
N LYS A 65 -8.36 -11.07 12.69
CA LYS A 65 -7.82 -11.16 11.34
C LYS A 65 -7.27 -12.54 11.02
N PRO A 66 -7.85 -13.25 10.04
CA PRO A 66 -7.46 -14.62 9.70
C PRO A 66 -6.18 -14.64 8.84
N ARG A 67 -5.03 -14.30 9.46
CA ARG A 67 -3.75 -14.10 8.76
C ARG A 67 -3.32 -15.32 7.94
N GLU A 68 -3.43 -16.52 8.54
CA GLU A 68 -3.07 -17.78 7.86
C GLU A 68 -3.95 -18.02 6.64
N PHE A 69 -5.26 -17.80 6.77
CA PHE A 69 -6.18 -17.94 5.64
C PHE A 69 -5.87 -16.93 4.52
N LEU A 70 -5.61 -15.68 4.86
CA LEU A 70 -5.26 -14.64 3.89
C LEU A 70 -3.94 -14.95 3.17
N GLN A 71 -2.94 -15.49 3.88
CA GLN A 71 -1.68 -15.93 3.28
C GLN A 71 -1.88 -17.14 2.39
N LEU A 72 -2.60 -18.16 2.87
CA LEU A 72 -2.94 -19.35 2.09
C LEU A 72 -3.66 -18.97 0.80
N LEU A 73 -4.71 -18.17 0.89
CA LEU A 73 -5.49 -17.76 -0.28
C LEU A 73 -4.66 -16.90 -1.24
N GLY A 74 -3.96 -15.89 -0.73
CA GLY A 74 -3.25 -14.92 -1.57
C GLY A 74 -1.97 -15.45 -2.19
N THR A 75 -1.21 -16.26 -1.47
CA THR A 75 0.07 -16.80 -1.95
C THR A 75 -0.14 -18.18 -2.58
N ASN A 76 -0.56 -19.17 -1.79
CA ASN A 76 -0.57 -20.54 -2.26
C ASN A 76 -1.67 -20.79 -3.32
N VAL A 77 -2.90 -20.34 -3.08
CA VAL A 77 -4.00 -20.60 -4.04
C VAL A 77 -3.88 -19.66 -5.24
N ILE A 78 -3.93 -18.35 -5.03
CA ILE A 78 -4.05 -17.40 -6.15
C ILE A 78 -2.76 -17.31 -6.96
N ARG A 79 -1.61 -17.09 -6.30
CA ARG A 79 -0.35 -16.90 -7.03
C ARG A 79 0.27 -18.21 -7.49
N GLU A 80 0.39 -19.20 -6.61
CA GLU A 80 1.11 -20.44 -6.93
C GLU A 80 0.25 -21.44 -7.71
N GLN A 81 -0.91 -21.84 -7.19
CA GLN A 81 -1.74 -22.89 -7.82
C GLN A 81 -2.48 -22.39 -9.06
N LEU A 82 -3.10 -21.20 -8.99
CA LEU A 82 -3.82 -20.61 -10.10
C LEU A 82 -2.92 -19.81 -11.06
N GLN A 83 -1.66 -19.57 -10.69
CA GLN A 83 -0.68 -18.79 -11.47
C GLN A 83 -1.20 -17.37 -11.84
N LYS A 84 -1.98 -16.76 -10.93
CA LYS A 84 -2.58 -15.42 -11.11
C LYS A 84 -1.82 -14.35 -10.32
N ASP A 85 -0.52 -14.26 -10.56
CA ASP A 85 0.36 -13.28 -9.89
C ASP A 85 -0.12 -11.84 -10.08
N ASP A 86 -0.76 -11.56 -11.22
CA ASP A 86 -1.17 -10.21 -11.62
C ASP A 86 -2.59 -9.86 -11.18
N LEU A 87 -3.33 -10.78 -10.53
CA LEU A 87 -4.75 -10.57 -10.22
C LEU A 87 -5.00 -9.27 -9.45
N PHE A 88 -4.25 -9.05 -8.38
CA PHE A 88 -4.44 -7.88 -7.53
C PHE A 88 -3.89 -6.61 -8.18
N ILE A 89 -2.82 -6.73 -8.96
CA ILE A 89 -2.21 -5.61 -9.72
C ILE A 89 -3.20 -5.12 -10.78
N ASN A 90 -3.78 -6.03 -11.58
CA ASN A 90 -4.74 -5.66 -12.62
C ASN A 90 -5.99 -5.02 -12.03
N ARG A 91 -6.55 -5.57 -10.94
CA ARG A 91 -7.68 -4.97 -10.25
C ARG A 91 -7.36 -3.59 -9.67
N MET A 92 -6.17 -3.40 -9.09
CA MET A 92 -5.75 -2.10 -8.58
C MET A 92 -5.54 -1.10 -9.72
N LYS A 93 -5.06 -1.55 -10.88
CA LYS A 93 -4.96 -0.71 -12.07
C LYS A 93 -6.33 -0.17 -12.49
N ASP A 94 -7.34 -1.05 -12.59
CA ASP A 94 -8.72 -0.64 -12.90
C ASP A 94 -9.26 0.37 -11.86
N ASP A 95 -8.99 0.14 -10.57
CA ASP A 95 -9.37 1.07 -9.52
C ASP A 95 -8.68 2.43 -9.64
N ILE A 96 -7.38 2.45 -9.92
CA ILE A 96 -6.64 3.70 -10.12
C ILE A 96 -7.24 4.48 -11.29
N GLU A 97 -7.54 3.83 -12.41
CA GLU A 97 -8.17 4.46 -13.57
C GLU A 97 -9.51 5.10 -13.18
N ILE A 98 -10.36 4.40 -12.43
CA ILE A 98 -11.65 4.93 -11.95
C ILE A 98 -11.43 6.08 -10.95
N PHE A 99 -10.56 5.90 -9.96
CA PHE A 99 -10.31 6.90 -8.92
C PHE A 99 -9.71 8.18 -9.49
N SER A 100 -8.98 8.09 -10.59
CA SER A 100 -8.38 9.24 -11.28
C SER A 100 -9.39 10.28 -11.79
N TYR A 101 -10.67 9.94 -11.84
CA TYR A 101 -11.73 10.90 -12.16
C TYR A 101 -12.31 11.62 -10.93
N PHE A 102 -11.96 11.18 -9.71
CA PHE A 102 -12.60 11.68 -8.48
C PHE A 102 -11.61 12.23 -7.47
N TYR A 103 -10.34 11.78 -7.50
CA TYR A 103 -9.33 12.09 -6.49
C TYR A 103 -8.12 12.78 -7.09
N ASP A 104 -7.50 13.65 -6.30
CA ASP A 104 -6.28 14.37 -6.64
C ASP A 104 -5.04 13.58 -6.22
N ALA A 105 -5.18 12.67 -5.26
CA ALA A 105 -4.16 11.69 -4.88
C ALA A 105 -4.76 10.32 -4.53
N ILE A 106 -4.01 9.26 -4.80
CA ILE A 106 -4.34 7.87 -4.49
C ILE A 106 -3.20 7.26 -3.68
N ILE A 107 -3.49 6.79 -2.47
CA ILE A 107 -2.49 6.19 -1.56
C ILE A 107 -2.79 4.70 -1.43
N ILE A 108 -1.86 3.84 -1.85
CA ILE A 108 -1.95 2.38 -1.73
C ILE A 108 -1.01 1.97 -0.59
N SER A 109 -1.58 1.61 0.57
CA SER A 109 -0.86 1.56 1.85
C SER A 109 -0.23 0.21 2.20
N ASP A 110 -0.31 -0.80 1.31
CA ASP A 110 0.08 -2.18 1.67
C ASP A 110 0.90 -2.92 0.62
N VAL A 111 1.74 -2.20 -0.12
CA VAL A 111 2.62 -2.78 -1.14
C VAL A 111 3.64 -3.75 -0.51
N ARG A 112 3.78 -4.94 -1.08
CA ARG A 112 4.57 -6.04 -0.55
C ARG A 112 5.53 -6.70 -1.54
N PHE A 113 5.31 -6.53 -2.84
CA PHE A 113 6.08 -7.21 -3.87
C PHE A 113 6.69 -6.22 -4.87
N LYS A 114 7.92 -6.52 -5.32
CA LYS A 114 8.61 -5.77 -6.39
C LYS A 114 7.74 -5.62 -7.62
N LYS A 115 7.09 -6.73 -8.02
CA LYS A 115 6.20 -6.78 -9.18
C LYS A 115 5.02 -5.80 -9.08
N GLU A 116 4.49 -5.55 -7.88
CA GLU A 116 3.40 -4.59 -7.67
C GLU A 116 3.86 -3.16 -8.03
N ILE A 117 5.09 -2.79 -7.65
CA ILE A 117 5.67 -1.49 -7.99
C ILE A 117 6.01 -1.41 -9.47
N ASP A 118 6.78 -2.38 -9.97
CA ASP A 118 7.30 -2.36 -11.34
C ASP A 118 6.17 -2.40 -12.38
N ASP A 119 5.12 -3.17 -12.15
CA ASP A 119 4.01 -3.28 -13.10
C ASP A 119 3.10 -2.05 -13.07
N LEU A 120 2.74 -1.52 -11.88
CA LEU A 120 1.94 -0.30 -11.80
C LEU A 120 2.69 0.92 -12.35
N ARG A 121 4.01 1.00 -12.15
CA ARG A 121 4.84 2.09 -12.67
C ARG A 121 4.84 2.17 -14.21
N LYS A 122 4.64 1.05 -14.90
CA LYS A 122 4.55 1.03 -16.38
C LYS A 122 3.33 1.77 -16.93
N TYR A 123 2.25 1.85 -16.13
CA TYR A 123 0.98 2.44 -16.54
C TYR A 123 0.78 3.85 -16.00
N PHE A 124 1.38 4.18 -14.85
CA PHE A 124 1.12 5.43 -14.15
C PHE A 124 2.42 6.23 -13.96
N PRO A 125 2.70 7.25 -14.78
CA PRO A 125 3.94 8.03 -14.72
C PRO A 125 4.07 8.87 -13.44
N ASN A 126 2.96 9.21 -12.80
CA ASN A 126 2.92 9.99 -11.54
C ASN A 126 3.00 9.11 -10.28
N LEU A 127 3.45 7.86 -10.42
CA LEU A 127 3.60 6.93 -9.33
C LEU A 127 4.88 7.18 -8.54
N ILE A 128 4.75 7.21 -7.22
CA ILE A 128 5.84 7.38 -6.26
C ILE A 128 5.87 6.18 -5.32
N ALA A 129 6.95 5.41 -5.36
CA ALA A 129 7.17 4.30 -4.46
C ALA A 129 7.91 4.77 -3.20
N VAL A 130 7.25 4.60 -2.05
CA VAL A 130 7.77 4.99 -0.73
C VAL A 130 8.02 3.75 0.10
N ASN A 131 9.20 3.65 0.70
CA ASN A 131 9.53 2.61 1.68
C ASN A 131 9.65 3.21 3.07
N ILE A 132 8.91 2.63 4.03
CA ILE A 132 8.98 3.03 5.43
C ILE A 132 9.66 1.93 6.22
N ASN A 133 10.79 2.26 6.79
CA ASN A 133 11.55 1.41 7.68
C ASN A 133 11.51 1.96 9.11
N ARG A 134 11.36 1.07 10.10
CA ARG A 134 11.49 1.41 11.52
C ARG A 134 12.69 0.69 12.09
N PRO A 135 13.86 1.35 12.17
CA PRO A 135 15.09 0.70 12.60
C PRO A 135 14.99 0.22 14.05
N ASN A 136 15.63 -0.90 14.34
CA ASN A 136 15.69 -1.51 15.67
C ASN A 136 14.32 -1.80 16.32
N PHE A 137 13.28 -1.98 15.52
CA PHE A 137 11.93 -2.27 16.00
C PHE A 137 11.60 -3.75 15.82
N ASP A 138 11.25 -4.42 16.92
CA ASP A 138 10.67 -5.77 16.84
C ASP A 138 9.18 -5.67 16.56
N ASN A 139 8.79 -6.12 15.39
CA ASN A 139 7.39 -6.10 14.93
C ASN A 139 6.53 -7.23 15.53
N GLY A 140 7.09 -8.07 16.41
CA GLY A 140 6.38 -9.15 17.11
C GLY A 140 5.90 -10.28 16.20
N LEU A 141 6.47 -10.42 15.00
CA LEU A 141 6.24 -11.58 14.13
C LEU A 141 7.10 -12.76 14.57
N THR A 142 6.59 -13.99 14.38
CA THR A 142 7.42 -15.20 14.56
C THR A 142 8.54 -15.27 13.53
N PRO A 143 9.62 -16.06 13.75
CA PRO A 143 10.67 -16.24 12.76
C PRO A 143 10.12 -16.68 11.38
N GLU A 144 9.17 -17.59 11.34
CA GLU A 144 8.54 -18.08 10.12
C GLU A 144 7.77 -16.97 9.41
N GLN A 145 7.02 -16.15 10.16
CA GLN A 145 6.29 -15.01 9.60
C GLN A 145 7.24 -13.94 9.06
N LYS A 146 8.39 -13.69 9.73
CA LYS A 146 9.42 -12.76 9.25
C LYS A 146 10.05 -13.21 7.93
N MET A 147 10.12 -14.52 7.68
CA MET A 147 10.66 -15.11 6.46
C MET A 147 9.61 -15.27 5.35
N HIS A 148 8.35 -14.94 5.62
CA HIS A 148 7.31 -15.03 4.59
C HIS A 148 7.58 -14.04 3.45
N LYS A 149 7.31 -14.47 2.21
CA LYS A 149 7.59 -13.70 0.99
C LYS A 149 7.07 -12.26 1.04
N THR A 150 5.92 -12.02 1.66
CA THR A 150 5.36 -10.66 1.84
C THR A 150 6.16 -9.75 2.77
N GLU A 151 7.09 -10.28 3.55
CA GLU A 151 7.93 -9.49 4.47
C GLU A 151 9.36 -9.29 3.92
N ILE A 152 9.81 -10.12 2.97
CA ILE A 152 11.20 -10.10 2.51
C ILE A 152 11.38 -9.72 1.03
N ASP A 153 10.33 -9.78 0.19
CA ASP A 153 10.45 -9.57 -1.26
C ASP A 153 11.01 -8.18 -1.63
N LEU A 154 10.78 -7.19 -0.78
CA LEU A 154 11.25 -5.82 -1.00
C LEU A 154 12.59 -5.49 -0.30
N ASP A 155 13.22 -6.44 0.39
CA ASP A 155 14.45 -6.17 1.19
C ASP A 155 15.63 -5.74 0.31
N ASP A 156 15.73 -6.27 -0.90
CA ASP A 156 16.76 -5.95 -1.89
C ASP A 156 16.26 -5.05 -3.04
N TYR A 157 15.06 -4.43 -2.89
CA TYR A 157 14.54 -3.53 -3.91
C TYR A 157 15.15 -2.13 -3.78
N ASP A 158 15.81 -1.66 -4.84
CA ASP A 158 16.57 -0.40 -4.88
C ASP A 158 15.87 0.77 -5.58
N LYS A 159 14.72 0.51 -6.25
CA LYS A 159 14.01 1.51 -7.07
C LYS A 159 12.90 2.26 -6.32
N PHE A 160 13.04 2.44 -5.00
CA PHE A 160 12.17 3.36 -4.27
C PHE A 160 12.52 4.80 -4.59
N ASP A 161 11.50 5.63 -4.81
CA ASP A 161 11.68 7.07 -5.02
C ASP A 161 11.97 7.79 -3.69
N VAL A 162 11.40 7.28 -2.59
CA VAL A 162 11.56 7.83 -1.24
C VAL A 162 11.76 6.70 -0.23
N LYS A 163 12.74 6.87 0.65
CA LYS A 163 12.98 5.99 1.81
C LYS A 163 12.84 6.82 3.08
N ILE A 164 12.00 6.38 4.00
CA ILE A 164 11.66 7.06 5.24
C ILE A 164 12.04 6.17 6.43
N GLU A 165 12.76 6.74 7.39
CA GLU A 165 13.03 6.10 8.67
C GLU A 165 12.05 6.59 9.73
N ASN A 166 11.15 5.72 10.15
CA ASN A 166 10.18 5.98 11.21
C ASN A 166 10.84 5.86 12.59
N THR A 167 11.42 6.94 13.05
CA THR A 167 12.06 7.02 14.39
C THR A 167 11.09 7.52 15.45
N THR A 168 10.30 8.55 15.15
CA THR A 168 9.26 9.10 16.01
C THR A 168 8.01 9.44 15.18
N LEU A 169 6.88 9.62 15.87
CA LEU A 169 5.62 9.98 15.21
C LEU A 169 5.70 11.37 14.56
N GLU A 170 6.35 12.30 15.25
CA GLU A 170 6.57 13.67 14.78
C GLU A 170 7.41 13.68 13.49
N LYS A 171 8.52 12.92 13.50
CA LYS A 171 9.38 12.81 12.32
C LYS A 171 8.64 12.19 11.13
N LEU A 172 7.85 11.15 11.38
CA LEU A 172 7.05 10.51 10.33
C LEU A 172 6.03 11.47 9.72
N LYS A 173 5.45 12.37 10.52
CA LYS A 173 4.54 13.42 10.06
C LYS A 173 5.27 14.50 9.25
N GLU A 174 6.42 14.95 9.72
CA GLU A 174 7.28 15.90 8.98
C GLU A 174 7.67 15.33 7.61
N ASP A 175 8.05 14.06 7.55
CA ASP A 175 8.41 13.41 6.28
C ASP A 175 7.23 13.32 5.31
N ALA A 176 6.00 13.17 5.81
CA ALA A 176 4.79 13.24 4.99
C ALA A 176 4.54 14.66 4.46
N GLU A 177 4.76 15.69 5.27
CA GLU A 177 4.66 17.10 4.86
C GLU A 177 5.71 17.44 3.79
N ILE A 178 6.96 17.03 3.98
CA ILE A 178 8.04 17.22 3.00
C ILE A 178 7.70 16.52 1.68
N LEU A 179 7.20 15.28 1.74
CA LEU A 179 6.82 14.55 0.54
C LEU A 179 5.71 15.26 -0.24
N TYR A 180 4.68 15.76 0.46
CA TYR A 180 3.61 16.54 -0.15
C TYR A 180 4.15 17.80 -0.82
N MET A 181 4.95 18.61 -0.12
CA MET A 181 5.49 19.88 -0.63
C MET A 181 6.39 19.67 -1.87
N ASN A 182 7.15 18.59 -1.91
CA ASN A 182 8.01 18.28 -3.06
C ASN A 182 7.23 17.86 -4.32
N LYS A 183 5.95 17.53 -4.20
CA LYS A 183 5.12 17.04 -5.31
C LYS A 183 4.03 17.99 -5.76
N GLU A 184 3.49 18.76 -4.86
CA GLU A 184 2.35 19.66 -5.10
C GLU A 184 2.73 21.14 -5.00
N GLY A 185 3.90 21.45 -4.42
CA GLY A 185 4.47 22.80 -4.33
C GLY A 185 5.34 23.10 -5.50
#